data_a5effb5f5e5dcab93a2fe3c17d3a44fd
#
_entry.id   a5effb5f5e5dcab93a2fe3c17d3a44fd
#
_cell.length_a   1.000
_cell.length_b   1.000
_cell.length_c   1.000
_cell.angle_alpha   90.00
_cell.angle_beta   90.00
_cell.angle_gamma   90.00
#
_symmetry.space_group_name_H-M   'P 1'
#
loop_
_entity.id
_entity.type
_entity.pdbx_description
1 polymer ?
#
loop_
_entity_poly.entity_id
_entity_poly.type
_entity_poly.pdbx_seq_one_letter_code
_entity_poly.pdbx_strand_id
1 'polypeptide(L)'
;MKSPNKYDLVKETLVLILAGGRGSRLHELTDKRAKPALYFGGNRRIIDFALSNCINSGLNRIGVVTQYAAHSLLRHLQTGWSFLPQERGEFVDMLPARQQIDDSTWYRGTADAVYQNMAIIRNHYRPKYILILAGDHIYKQDYSVMLMDHVTSGAKCTVGCIEVPRSEAHEFGVMAVNENLKVKAFVEKPKDPPAMVGKPDISLASMGIYVFDADYLYQMLEKEVQKPYTS
;
A
#
# COMPACT_ATOMS: atom_id res chain seq x y z
N MET A 1 3.56 -21.48 -21.46
CA MET A 1 3.71 -20.05 -21.11
C MET A 1 5.15 -19.81 -20.67
N LYS A 2 5.83 -18.75 -21.14
CA LYS A 2 7.16 -18.39 -20.62
C LYS A 2 7.00 -17.99 -19.15
N SER A 3 7.88 -18.47 -18.27
CA SER A 3 7.94 -18.01 -16.89
C SER A 3 8.03 -16.48 -16.85
N PRO A 4 7.28 -15.80 -15.99
CA PRO A 4 7.33 -14.35 -15.89
C PRO A 4 8.77 -13.92 -15.55
N ASN A 5 9.29 -12.95 -16.29
CA ASN A 5 10.62 -12.40 -16.02
C ASN A 5 10.51 -11.33 -14.93
N LYS A 6 11.27 -11.47 -13.84
CA LYS A 6 11.32 -10.50 -12.73
C LYS A 6 11.49 -9.06 -13.23
N TYR A 7 12.35 -8.85 -14.21
CA TYR A 7 12.64 -7.52 -14.77
C TYR A 7 11.42 -6.88 -15.44
N ASP A 8 10.63 -7.66 -16.17
CA ASP A 8 9.40 -7.16 -16.82
C ASP A 8 8.32 -6.86 -15.78
N LEU A 9 8.18 -7.71 -14.76
CA LEU A 9 7.20 -7.53 -13.69
C LEU A 9 7.43 -6.21 -12.93
N VAL A 10 8.67 -5.91 -12.55
CA VAL A 10 8.97 -4.68 -11.79
C VAL A 10 8.73 -3.43 -12.64
N LYS A 11 8.98 -3.47 -13.95
CA LYS A 11 8.70 -2.36 -14.88
C LYS A 11 7.22 -2.13 -15.13
N GLU A 12 6.42 -3.20 -15.16
CA GLU A 12 4.98 -3.16 -15.35
C GLU A 12 4.21 -2.79 -14.08
N THR A 13 4.91 -2.66 -12.95
CA THR A 13 4.32 -2.39 -11.64
C THR A 13 4.44 -0.92 -11.26
N LEU A 14 3.33 -0.33 -10.82
CA LEU A 14 3.29 0.95 -10.11
C LEU A 14 3.13 0.68 -8.62
N VAL A 15 3.98 1.30 -7.81
CA VAL A 15 3.83 1.31 -6.35
C VAL A 15 3.02 2.53 -5.94
N LEU A 16 2.04 2.33 -5.07
CA LEU A 16 1.29 3.41 -4.40
C LEU A 16 1.58 3.35 -2.90
N ILE A 17 2.33 4.31 -2.39
CA ILE A 17 2.57 4.45 -0.96
C ILE A 17 1.52 5.39 -0.39
N LEU A 18 0.64 4.87 0.46
CA LEU A 18 -0.42 5.64 1.10
C LEU A 18 0.17 6.39 2.31
N ALA A 19 0.45 7.66 2.12
CA ALA A 19 1.04 8.55 3.12
C ALA A 19 -0.02 9.47 3.75
N GLY A 20 -1.28 9.07 3.73
CA GLY A 20 -2.42 9.77 4.31
C GLY A 20 -2.75 9.23 5.71
N GLY A 21 -3.16 10.13 6.59
CA GLY A 21 -3.58 9.80 7.95
C GLY A 21 -3.14 10.86 8.95
N ARG A 22 -4.07 11.32 9.79
CA ARG A 22 -3.77 12.36 10.81
C ARG A 22 -2.77 11.87 11.87
N GLY A 23 -2.57 10.53 12.01
CA GLY A 23 -1.66 9.99 13.02
C GLY A 23 -2.04 10.38 14.45
N SER A 24 -3.33 10.60 14.73
CA SER A 24 -3.87 11.17 15.97
C SER A 24 -3.36 10.48 17.27
N ARG A 25 -2.93 9.23 17.15
CA ARG A 25 -2.35 8.47 18.28
C ARG A 25 -0.96 8.97 18.71
N LEU A 26 -0.28 9.75 17.88
CA LEU A 26 1.06 10.28 18.16
C LEU A 26 1.02 11.74 18.65
N HIS A 27 -0.18 12.28 18.90
CA HIS A 27 -0.41 13.60 19.49
C HIS A 27 0.48 14.70 18.89
N GLU A 28 1.24 15.41 19.70
CA GLU A 28 2.10 16.54 19.33
C GLU A 28 3.08 16.26 18.18
N LEU A 29 3.50 15.02 17.98
CA LEU A 29 4.41 14.64 16.90
C LEU A 29 3.76 14.79 15.52
N THR A 30 2.43 14.63 15.43
CA THR A 30 1.68 14.67 14.18
C THR A 30 0.85 15.91 13.96
N ASP A 31 0.83 16.86 14.91
CA ASP A 31 0.08 18.12 14.77
C ASP A 31 0.48 18.95 13.54
N LYS A 32 1.77 18.92 13.19
CA LYS A 32 2.34 19.70 12.08
C LYS A 32 2.91 18.86 10.96
N ARG A 33 2.85 17.53 11.04
CA ARG A 33 3.47 16.62 10.06
C ARG A 33 2.68 15.33 9.93
N ALA A 34 2.55 14.82 8.71
CA ALA A 34 2.02 13.47 8.50
C ALA A 34 2.95 12.43 9.15
N LYS A 35 2.39 11.34 9.71
CA LYS A 35 3.16 10.26 10.35
C LYS A 35 4.31 9.73 9.47
N PRO A 36 4.15 9.51 8.14
CA PRO A 36 5.25 9.09 7.27
C PRO A 36 6.42 10.06 7.20
N ALA A 37 6.19 11.35 7.53
CA ALA A 37 7.22 12.40 7.53
C ALA A 37 7.98 12.55 8.84
N LEU A 38 7.65 11.76 9.87
CA LEU A 38 8.35 11.79 11.15
C LEU A 38 9.73 11.17 11.02
N TYR A 39 10.68 11.73 11.78
CA TYR A 39 12.03 11.18 11.86
C TYR A 39 12.05 9.88 12.64
N PHE A 40 12.83 8.93 12.15
CA PHE A 40 13.07 7.64 12.78
C PHE A 40 14.52 7.20 12.51
N GLY A 41 15.25 6.83 13.57
CA GLY A 41 16.63 6.36 13.42
C GLY A 41 17.60 7.43 12.88
N GLY A 42 17.55 8.65 13.41
CA GLY A 42 18.43 9.76 13.01
C GLY A 42 17.87 10.60 11.85
N ASN A 43 18.51 10.61 10.70
CA ASN A 43 18.14 11.47 9.57
C ASN A 43 17.08 10.87 8.65
N ARG A 44 16.61 9.65 8.91
CA ARG A 44 15.59 8.96 8.10
C ARG A 44 14.20 9.35 8.55
N ARG A 45 13.25 9.26 7.61
CA ARG A 45 11.82 9.37 7.92
C ARG A 45 11.16 8.01 7.80
N ILE A 46 10.01 7.83 8.41
CA ILE A 46 9.29 6.55 8.39
C ILE A 46 9.05 6.07 6.95
N ILE A 47 8.66 6.97 6.04
CA ILE A 47 8.42 6.64 4.63
C ILE A 47 9.66 6.09 3.90
N ASP A 48 10.87 6.47 4.35
CA ASP A 48 12.12 6.04 3.70
C ASP A 48 12.31 4.52 3.75
N PHE A 49 11.72 3.84 4.71
CA PHE A 49 11.77 2.38 4.80
C PHE A 49 10.97 1.73 3.67
N ALA A 50 9.73 2.19 3.41
CA ALA A 50 8.93 1.70 2.30
C ALA A 50 9.59 2.03 0.95
N LEU A 51 10.08 3.26 0.76
CA LEU A 51 10.79 3.69 -0.44
C LEU A 51 12.05 2.87 -0.68
N SER A 52 12.87 2.65 0.36
CA SER A 52 14.09 1.82 0.27
C SER A 52 13.76 0.37 -0.09
N ASN A 53 12.71 -0.22 0.50
CA ASN A 53 12.27 -1.56 0.12
C ASN A 53 11.86 -1.62 -1.36
N CYS A 54 11.16 -0.60 -1.88
CA CYS A 54 10.78 -0.52 -3.29
C CYS A 54 12.01 -0.53 -4.20
N ILE A 55 12.95 0.41 -3.98
CA ILE A 55 14.16 0.54 -4.79
C ILE A 55 15.00 -0.76 -4.74
N ASN A 56 15.18 -1.34 -3.54
CA ASN A 56 15.91 -2.59 -3.37
C ASN A 56 15.21 -3.79 -4.04
N SER A 57 13.91 -3.72 -4.25
CA SER A 57 13.12 -4.71 -5.01
C SER A 57 13.13 -4.46 -6.52
N GLY A 58 13.77 -3.36 -6.99
CA GLY A 58 13.76 -2.93 -8.39
C GLY A 58 12.51 -2.19 -8.82
N LEU A 59 11.65 -1.79 -7.86
CA LEU A 59 10.39 -1.08 -8.10
C LEU A 59 10.62 0.42 -8.04
N ASN A 60 10.88 1.03 -9.18
CA ASN A 60 11.31 2.42 -9.32
C ASN A 60 10.20 3.35 -9.84
N ARG A 61 8.97 2.87 -9.99
CA ARG A 61 7.80 3.65 -10.41
C ARG A 61 6.89 3.82 -9.21
N ILE A 62 7.03 4.93 -8.47
CA ILE A 62 6.42 5.09 -7.15
C ILE A 62 5.58 6.35 -7.12
N GLY A 63 4.29 6.21 -6.81
CA GLY A 63 3.36 7.28 -6.48
C GLY A 63 3.15 7.36 -4.97
N VAL A 64 3.40 8.50 -4.37
CA VAL A 64 3.12 8.76 -2.95
C VAL A 64 1.79 9.50 -2.85
N VAL A 65 0.77 8.80 -2.36
CA VAL A 65 -0.58 9.35 -2.20
C VAL A 65 -0.68 10.07 -0.87
N THR A 66 -0.88 11.39 -0.91
CA THR A 66 -0.91 12.24 0.30
C THR A 66 -2.27 12.90 0.47
N GLN A 67 -2.75 12.95 1.70
CA GLN A 67 -4.03 13.58 2.05
C GLN A 67 -3.87 15.02 2.55
N TYR A 68 -2.75 15.31 3.17
CA TYR A 68 -2.43 16.63 3.73
C TYR A 68 -1.22 17.22 3.04
N ALA A 69 -1.22 18.54 2.86
CA ALA A 69 -0.08 19.32 2.40
C ALA A 69 1.07 19.17 3.39
N ALA A 70 1.67 18.01 3.39
CA ALA A 70 2.88 17.73 4.14
C ALA A 70 4.05 18.38 3.42
N HIS A 71 4.15 19.73 3.46
CA HIS A 71 5.26 20.47 2.86
C HIS A 71 6.62 19.84 3.22
N SER A 72 6.76 19.38 4.46
CA SER A 72 7.97 18.70 4.92
C SER A 72 8.17 17.34 4.24
N LEU A 73 7.10 16.59 3.91
CA LEU A 73 7.17 15.35 3.18
C LEU A 73 7.52 15.60 1.72
N LEU A 74 6.84 16.55 1.07
CA LEU A 74 7.12 16.96 -0.30
C LEU A 74 8.59 17.34 -0.47
N ARG A 75 9.08 18.25 0.38
CA ARG A 75 10.49 18.68 0.34
C ARG A 75 11.44 17.49 0.54
N HIS A 76 11.13 16.58 1.46
CA HIS A 76 11.96 15.39 1.69
C HIS A 76 12.01 14.48 0.46
N LEU A 77 10.88 14.23 -0.19
CA LEU A 77 10.84 13.42 -1.41
C LEU A 77 11.61 14.10 -2.55
N GLN A 78 11.39 15.39 -2.76
CA GLN A 78 12.08 16.15 -3.82
C GLN A 78 13.59 16.23 -3.63
N THR A 79 14.08 16.33 -2.38
CA THR A 79 15.52 16.45 -2.13
C THR A 79 16.22 15.11 -1.92
N GLY A 80 15.54 14.13 -1.36
CA GLY A 80 16.13 12.83 -1.00
C GLY A 80 15.89 11.71 -2.02
N TRP A 81 14.86 11.83 -2.85
CA TRP A 81 14.41 10.73 -3.72
C TRP A 81 14.34 11.11 -5.22
N SER A 82 14.94 12.25 -5.61
CA SER A 82 15.00 12.73 -7.00
C SER A 82 16.14 12.12 -7.83
N PHE A 83 16.85 11.14 -7.30
CA PHE A 83 18.01 10.53 -7.99
C PHE A 83 17.61 9.48 -9.04
N LEU A 84 16.32 9.11 -9.13
CA LEU A 84 15.85 8.13 -10.11
C LEU A 84 15.90 8.72 -11.54
N PRO A 85 16.36 7.96 -12.53
CA PRO A 85 16.47 8.42 -13.91
C PRO A 85 15.10 8.49 -14.58
N GLN A 86 14.52 9.66 -14.61
CA GLN A 86 13.18 9.91 -15.20
C GLN A 86 13.14 9.56 -16.70
N GLU A 87 14.24 9.65 -17.42
CA GLU A 87 14.36 9.25 -18.82
C GLU A 87 14.10 7.77 -19.05
N ARG A 88 14.25 6.95 -18.00
CA ARG A 88 13.92 5.50 -18.00
C ARG A 88 12.50 5.21 -17.53
N GLY A 89 11.70 6.25 -17.24
CA GLY A 89 10.37 6.11 -16.66
C GLY A 89 10.39 5.71 -15.18
N GLU A 90 11.49 6.00 -14.48
CA GLU A 90 11.66 5.77 -13.05
C GLU A 90 11.42 7.08 -12.29
N PHE A 91 10.59 7.05 -11.24
CA PHE A 91 10.18 8.26 -10.53
C PHE A 91 9.68 7.99 -9.11
N VAL A 92 9.70 9.04 -8.30
CA VAL A 92 8.90 9.16 -7.06
C VAL A 92 8.03 10.39 -7.21
N ASP A 93 6.76 10.19 -7.57
CA ASP A 93 5.80 11.27 -7.80
C ASP A 93 4.85 11.42 -6.61
N MET A 94 4.43 12.65 -6.35
CA MET A 94 3.37 12.91 -5.39
C MET A 94 2.01 12.92 -6.09
N LEU A 95 1.08 12.17 -5.54
CA LEU A 95 -0.32 12.11 -5.91
C LEU A 95 -1.16 12.76 -4.81
N PRO A 96 -1.36 14.09 -4.85
CA PRO A 96 -2.13 14.77 -3.82
C PRO A 96 -3.62 14.43 -3.95
N ALA A 97 -4.35 14.49 -2.82
CA ALA A 97 -5.80 14.47 -2.84
C ALA A 97 -6.30 15.59 -3.77
N ARG A 98 -7.19 15.26 -4.68
CA ARG A 98 -7.89 16.27 -5.45
C ARG A 98 -8.85 16.99 -4.51
N GLN A 99 -8.64 18.28 -4.29
CA GLN A 99 -9.68 19.13 -3.72
C GLN A 99 -10.82 19.18 -4.74
N GLN A 100 -11.88 18.43 -4.50
CA GLN A 100 -13.16 18.73 -5.12
C GLN A 100 -13.72 19.98 -4.43
N ILE A 101 -14.47 20.78 -5.17
CA ILE A 101 -14.93 22.16 -4.90
C ILE A 101 -15.63 22.35 -3.52
N ASP A 102 -15.88 21.30 -2.78
CA ASP A 102 -16.42 21.33 -1.43
C ASP A 102 -15.34 21.07 -0.39
N ASP A 103 -15.11 22.01 0.50
CA ASP A 103 -14.13 21.99 1.62
C ASP A 103 -14.29 20.82 2.61
N SER A 104 -15.23 19.91 2.38
CA SER A 104 -15.54 18.79 3.28
C SER A 104 -15.05 17.41 2.81
N THR A 105 -14.48 17.27 1.61
CA THR A 105 -14.16 15.94 1.03
C THR A 105 -12.68 15.58 1.10
N TRP A 106 -12.28 15.18 2.28
CA TRP A 106 -11.05 14.40 2.49
C TRP A 106 -11.26 12.96 2.05
N TYR A 107 -10.17 12.22 1.75
CA TYR A 107 -10.26 10.78 1.49
C TYR A 107 -11.04 10.07 2.63
N ARG A 108 -12.09 9.38 2.29
CA ARG A 108 -12.93 8.64 3.24
C ARG A 108 -12.30 7.33 3.71
N GLY A 109 -11.18 6.96 3.11
CA GLY A 109 -10.39 5.77 3.44
C GLY A 109 -9.30 5.52 2.40
N THR A 110 -8.58 4.42 2.56
CA THR A 110 -7.48 4.04 1.66
C THR A 110 -7.96 3.71 0.24
N ALA A 111 -9.11 3.06 0.11
CA ALA A 111 -9.72 2.74 -1.18
C ALA A 111 -10.13 4.00 -1.95
N ASP A 112 -10.74 4.97 -1.25
CA ASP A 112 -11.12 6.24 -1.83
C ASP A 112 -9.90 7.06 -2.30
N ALA A 113 -8.80 7.04 -1.55
CA ALA A 113 -7.56 7.67 -1.94
C ALA A 113 -7.01 7.13 -3.28
N VAL A 114 -7.09 5.82 -3.49
CA VAL A 114 -6.70 5.18 -4.76
C VAL A 114 -7.70 5.52 -5.86
N TYR A 115 -9.01 5.47 -5.56
CA TYR A 115 -10.06 5.78 -6.52
C TYR A 115 -9.95 7.20 -7.09
N GLN A 116 -9.78 8.21 -6.23
CA GLN A 116 -9.63 9.60 -6.67
C GLN A 116 -8.42 9.83 -7.59
N ASN A 117 -7.37 8.99 -7.46
CA ASN A 117 -6.20 9.02 -8.32
C ASN A 117 -6.29 8.05 -9.51
N MET A 118 -7.37 7.26 -9.63
CA MET A 118 -7.48 6.18 -10.62
C MET A 118 -7.33 6.70 -12.06
N ALA A 119 -7.86 7.87 -12.39
CA ALA A 119 -7.79 8.43 -13.73
C ALA A 119 -6.32 8.70 -14.16
N ILE A 120 -5.50 9.25 -13.27
CA ILE A 120 -4.08 9.49 -13.58
C ILE A 120 -3.31 8.15 -13.59
N ILE A 121 -3.62 7.23 -12.68
CA ILE A 121 -2.99 5.91 -12.65
C ILE A 121 -3.27 5.15 -13.96
N ARG A 122 -4.52 5.11 -14.40
CA ARG A 122 -4.96 4.38 -15.58
C ARG A 122 -4.48 5.01 -16.89
N ASN A 123 -4.53 6.33 -17.02
CA ASN A 123 -4.29 7.03 -18.29
C ASN A 123 -2.84 7.47 -18.48
N HIS A 124 -2.15 7.81 -17.40
CA HIS A 124 -0.77 8.33 -17.48
C HIS A 124 0.25 7.22 -17.17
N TYR A 125 0.16 6.57 -16.01
CA TYR A 125 1.15 5.56 -15.61
C TYR A 125 0.93 4.20 -16.27
N ARG A 126 -0.30 3.82 -16.57
CA ARG A 126 -0.70 2.59 -17.29
C ARG A 126 -0.03 1.33 -16.75
N PRO A 127 -0.07 1.05 -15.45
CA PRO A 127 0.54 -0.14 -14.89
C PRO A 127 -0.29 -1.39 -15.24
N LYS A 128 0.38 -2.54 -15.29
CA LYS A 128 -0.29 -3.84 -15.32
C LYS A 128 -0.57 -4.36 -13.92
N TYR A 129 0.33 -4.07 -13.00
CA TYR A 129 0.20 -4.43 -11.59
C TYR A 129 0.31 -3.18 -10.72
N ILE A 130 -0.41 -3.18 -9.60
CA ILE A 130 -0.36 -2.10 -8.61
C ILE A 130 0.01 -2.72 -7.26
N LEU A 131 1.12 -2.26 -6.68
CA LEU A 131 1.53 -2.59 -5.32
C LEU A 131 1.10 -1.43 -4.41
N ILE A 132 0.24 -1.71 -3.43
CA ILE A 132 -0.21 -0.72 -2.44
C ILE A 132 0.50 -0.97 -1.12
N LEU A 133 1.11 0.07 -0.56
CA LEU A 133 1.86 0.03 0.69
C LEU A 133 1.34 1.10 1.65
N ALA A 134 1.34 0.79 2.95
CA ALA A 134 1.21 1.80 3.98
C ALA A 134 2.54 2.54 4.18
N GLY A 135 2.50 3.87 4.17
CA GLY A 135 3.71 4.72 4.29
C GLY A 135 4.20 4.92 5.74
N ASP A 136 3.58 4.26 6.71
CA ASP A 136 3.84 4.45 8.14
C ASP A 136 4.36 3.18 8.84
N HIS A 137 4.77 2.17 8.08
CA HIS A 137 5.31 0.90 8.57
C HIS A 137 6.83 0.83 8.42
N ILE A 138 7.50 0.24 9.39
CA ILE A 138 8.94 0.02 9.41
C ILE A 138 9.22 -1.48 9.39
N TYR A 139 9.68 -1.98 8.26
CA TYR A 139 10.03 -3.38 8.02
C TYR A 139 10.98 -3.49 6.84
N LYS A 140 11.52 -4.69 6.59
CA LYS A 140 12.37 -5.00 5.45
C LYS A 140 11.72 -6.11 4.63
N GLN A 141 11.50 -5.88 3.34
CA GLN A 141 10.90 -6.84 2.42
C GLN A 141 11.38 -6.65 0.99
N ASP A 142 11.56 -7.76 0.25
CA ASP A 142 11.69 -7.78 -1.20
C ASP A 142 10.32 -8.03 -1.84
N TYR A 143 9.72 -6.99 -2.38
CA TYR A 143 8.41 -7.08 -3.03
C TYR A 143 8.42 -7.83 -4.35
N SER A 144 9.58 -8.01 -4.98
CA SER A 144 9.68 -8.75 -6.22
C SER A 144 9.29 -10.22 -6.06
N VAL A 145 9.53 -10.80 -4.87
CA VAL A 145 9.08 -12.15 -4.53
C VAL A 145 7.55 -12.20 -4.51
N MET A 146 6.91 -11.27 -3.81
CA MET A 146 5.45 -11.19 -3.72
C MET A 146 4.79 -10.97 -5.10
N LEU A 147 5.41 -10.16 -5.97
CA LEU A 147 4.96 -9.96 -7.35
C LEU A 147 5.05 -11.25 -8.17
N MET A 148 6.15 -11.99 -8.01
CA MET A 148 6.34 -13.28 -8.69
C MET A 148 5.26 -14.28 -8.25
N ASP A 149 5.01 -14.38 -6.95
CA ASP A 149 3.96 -15.26 -6.40
C ASP A 149 2.57 -14.85 -6.89
N HIS A 150 2.28 -13.55 -6.94
CA HIS A 150 1.02 -13.02 -7.47
C HIS A 150 0.76 -13.50 -8.90
N VAL A 151 1.75 -13.34 -9.77
CA VAL A 151 1.62 -13.70 -11.19
C VAL A 151 1.60 -15.22 -11.38
N THR A 152 2.43 -15.95 -10.65
CA THR A 152 2.52 -17.42 -10.74
C THR A 152 1.24 -18.10 -10.26
N SER A 153 0.64 -17.56 -9.20
CA SER A 153 -0.65 -18.08 -8.65
C SER A 153 -1.86 -17.72 -9.52
N GLY A 154 -1.73 -16.73 -10.43
CA GLY A 154 -2.85 -16.18 -11.19
C GLY A 154 -3.88 -15.43 -10.35
N ALA A 155 -3.50 -15.02 -9.14
CA ALA A 155 -4.36 -14.26 -8.24
C ALA A 155 -4.65 -12.88 -8.82
N LYS A 156 -5.83 -12.32 -8.51
CA LYS A 156 -6.21 -10.95 -8.87
C LYS A 156 -5.87 -9.94 -7.78
N CYS A 157 -5.73 -10.44 -6.56
CA CYS A 157 -5.27 -9.71 -5.37
C CYS A 157 -4.41 -10.65 -4.53
N THR A 158 -3.24 -10.19 -4.11
CA THR A 158 -2.37 -10.86 -3.15
C THR A 158 -2.14 -9.95 -1.95
N VAL A 159 -2.24 -10.49 -0.74
CA VAL A 159 -2.13 -9.74 0.50
C VAL A 159 -0.88 -10.18 1.26
N GLY A 160 -0.03 -9.23 1.65
CA GLY A 160 1.07 -9.47 2.56
C GLY A 160 0.57 -9.64 3.99
N CYS A 161 0.88 -10.78 4.60
CA CYS A 161 0.50 -11.10 5.96
C CYS A 161 1.72 -11.48 6.79
N ILE A 162 1.58 -11.35 8.12
CA ILE A 162 2.55 -11.83 9.10
C ILE A 162 1.85 -12.79 10.08
N GLU A 163 2.56 -13.85 10.46
CA GLU A 163 2.11 -14.74 11.53
C GLU A 163 2.24 -14.02 12.88
N VAL A 164 1.16 -13.98 13.64
CA VAL A 164 1.13 -13.41 14.99
C VAL A 164 0.46 -14.38 15.96
N PRO A 165 0.79 -14.35 17.26
CA PRO A 165 0.03 -15.09 18.25
C PRO A 165 -1.46 -14.77 18.18
N ARG A 166 -2.32 -15.78 18.16
CA ARG A 166 -3.78 -15.61 18.05
C ARG A 166 -4.33 -14.72 19.16
N SER A 167 -3.77 -14.79 20.35
CA SER A 167 -4.13 -13.97 21.51
C SER A 167 -3.93 -12.47 21.27
N GLU A 168 -2.99 -12.08 20.39
CA GLU A 168 -2.66 -10.68 20.06
C GLU A 168 -3.33 -10.21 18.76
N ALA A 169 -3.89 -11.14 17.98
CA ALA A 169 -4.40 -10.86 16.65
C ALA A 169 -5.68 -9.98 16.61
N HIS A 170 -6.35 -9.81 17.75
CA HIS A 170 -7.54 -8.97 17.89
C HIS A 170 -7.30 -7.47 17.63
N GLU A 171 -6.03 -7.03 17.60
CA GLU A 171 -5.65 -5.65 17.27
C GLU A 171 -5.54 -5.38 15.76
N PHE A 172 -5.57 -6.43 14.93
CA PHE A 172 -5.27 -6.38 13.50
C PHE A 172 -6.46 -6.79 12.63
N GLY A 173 -6.38 -6.45 11.34
CA GLY A 173 -7.17 -7.11 10.33
C GLY A 173 -6.61 -8.53 10.08
N VAL A 174 -7.42 -9.56 10.23
CA VAL A 174 -6.99 -10.97 10.19
C VAL A 174 -7.57 -11.68 8.99
N MET A 175 -6.72 -12.45 8.30
CA MET A 175 -7.10 -13.26 7.15
C MET A 175 -7.44 -14.69 7.58
N ALA A 176 -8.65 -15.14 7.23
CA ALA A 176 -8.98 -16.56 7.20
C ALA A 176 -8.61 -17.13 5.82
N VAL A 177 -7.76 -18.16 5.79
CA VAL A 177 -7.28 -18.79 4.55
C VAL A 177 -7.59 -20.29 4.53
N ASN A 178 -7.56 -20.88 3.34
CA ASN A 178 -7.58 -22.33 3.18
C ASN A 178 -6.14 -22.91 3.13
N GLU A 179 -6.00 -24.23 2.94
CA GLU A 179 -4.72 -24.95 2.85
C GLU A 179 -3.80 -24.41 1.72
N ASN A 180 -4.37 -23.83 0.66
CA ASN A 180 -3.63 -23.22 -0.45
C ASN A 180 -3.40 -21.73 -0.25
N LEU A 181 -3.50 -21.21 0.97
CA LEU A 181 -3.38 -19.79 1.34
C LEU A 181 -4.35 -18.85 0.62
N LYS A 182 -5.43 -19.40 0.02
CA LYS A 182 -6.47 -18.58 -0.59
C LYS A 182 -7.37 -17.97 0.48
N VAL A 183 -7.48 -16.65 0.46
CA VAL A 183 -8.31 -15.91 1.42
C VAL A 183 -9.77 -16.28 1.27
N LYS A 184 -10.40 -16.66 2.38
CA LYS A 184 -11.84 -16.94 2.50
C LYS A 184 -12.61 -15.79 3.14
N ALA A 185 -11.96 -15.11 4.09
CA ALA A 185 -12.52 -13.95 4.76
C ALA A 185 -11.42 -13.01 5.27
N PHE A 186 -11.75 -11.74 5.37
CA PHE A 186 -11.00 -10.72 6.08
C PHE A 186 -11.86 -10.20 7.22
N VAL A 187 -11.34 -10.21 8.43
CA VAL A 187 -12.07 -9.79 9.63
C VAL A 187 -11.26 -8.71 10.34
N GLU A 188 -11.80 -7.51 10.39
CA GLU A 188 -11.15 -6.37 11.06
C GLU A 188 -11.34 -6.49 12.57
N LYS A 189 -10.25 -6.52 13.31
CA LYS A 189 -10.18 -6.55 14.78
C LYS A 189 -11.17 -7.53 15.43
N PRO A 190 -11.10 -8.81 15.06
CA PRO A 190 -12.05 -9.80 15.56
C PRO A 190 -11.84 -10.06 17.05
N LYS A 191 -12.94 -10.23 17.80
CA LYS A 191 -12.87 -10.69 19.21
C LYS A 191 -12.31 -12.11 19.32
N ASP A 192 -12.61 -12.95 18.33
CA ASP A 192 -12.08 -14.31 18.19
C ASP A 192 -11.38 -14.42 16.83
N PRO A 193 -10.04 -14.18 16.78
CA PRO A 193 -9.31 -14.21 15.52
C PRO A 193 -9.29 -15.62 14.91
N PRO A 194 -9.51 -15.74 13.57
CA PRO A 194 -9.38 -17.01 12.89
C PRO A 194 -7.95 -17.54 12.98
N ALA A 195 -7.83 -18.81 13.31
CA ALA A 195 -6.54 -19.49 13.33
C ALA A 195 -6.03 -19.78 11.92
N MET A 196 -4.72 -19.82 11.75
CA MET A 196 -4.08 -20.32 10.54
C MET A 196 -4.26 -21.83 10.41
N VAL A 197 -4.48 -22.33 9.20
CA VAL A 197 -4.62 -23.78 8.95
C VAL A 197 -3.36 -24.53 9.43
N GLY A 198 -3.55 -25.54 10.27
CA GLY A 198 -2.46 -26.32 10.84
C GLY A 198 -1.72 -25.67 12.02
N LYS A 199 -2.08 -24.42 12.40
CA LYS A 199 -1.47 -23.68 13.51
C LYS A 199 -2.55 -23.01 14.38
N PRO A 200 -3.16 -23.71 15.35
CA PRO A 200 -4.31 -23.20 16.10
C PRO A 200 -4.02 -21.94 16.95
N ASP A 201 -2.77 -21.76 17.35
CA ASP A 201 -2.33 -20.64 18.20
C ASP A 201 -1.81 -19.43 17.40
N ILE A 202 -1.83 -19.53 16.06
CA ILE A 202 -1.33 -18.48 15.15
C ILE A 202 -2.46 -17.96 14.28
N SER A 203 -2.44 -16.66 14.04
CA SER A 203 -3.30 -15.97 13.07
C SER A 203 -2.47 -15.23 12.02
N LEU A 204 -3.05 -15.01 10.84
CA LEU A 204 -2.44 -14.21 9.77
C LEU A 204 -2.95 -12.77 9.83
N ALA A 205 -2.14 -11.87 10.36
CA ALA A 205 -2.43 -10.45 10.41
C ALA A 205 -2.04 -9.77 9.07
N SER A 206 -2.92 -8.93 8.54
CA SER A 206 -2.65 -8.12 7.35
C SER A 206 -1.59 -7.06 7.66
N MET A 207 -0.60 -6.96 6.81
CA MET A 207 0.42 -5.90 6.87
C MET A 207 0.02 -4.63 6.11
N GLY A 208 -1.17 -4.59 5.50
CA GLY A 208 -1.54 -3.46 4.63
C GLY A 208 -0.72 -3.40 3.34
N ILE A 209 -0.20 -4.53 2.89
CA ILE A 209 0.58 -4.68 1.66
C ILE A 209 -0.26 -5.49 0.68
N TYR A 210 -0.55 -4.91 -0.49
CA TYR A 210 -1.43 -5.54 -1.47
C TYR A 210 -0.82 -5.46 -2.87
N VAL A 211 -0.87 -6.56 -3.62
CA VAL A 211 -0.61 -6.58 -5.07
C VAL A 211 -1.92 -6.84 -5.78
N PHE A 212 -2.22 -6.04 -6.78
CA PHE A 212 -3.41 -6.19 -7.62
C PHE A 212 -3.05 -6.25 -9.10
N ASP A 213 -3.82 -7.05 -9.87
CA ASP A 213 -3.99 -6.75 -11.29
C ASP A 213 -4.66 -5.38 -11.41
N ALA A 214 -4.11 -4.46 -12.20
CA ALA A 214 -4.60 -3.08 -12.29
C ALA A 214 -6.06 -3.01 -12.73
N ASP A 215 -6.44 -3.74 -13.79
CA ASP A 215 -7.82 -3.75 -14.31
C ASP A 215 -8.81 -4.31 -13.28
N TYR A 216 -8.41 -5.31 -12.50
CA TYR A 216 -9.24 -5.85 -11.43
C TYR A 216 -9.46 -4.81 -10.33
N LEU A 217 -8.39 -4.11 -9.91
CA LEU A 217 -8.51 -3.05 -8.91
C LEU A 217 -9.46 -1.95 -9.37
N TYR A 218 -9.34 -1.49 -10.63
CA TYR A 218 -10.22 -0.46 -11.17
C TYR A 218 -11.69 -0.89 -11.14
N GLN A 219 -12.00 -2.12 -11.57
CA GLN A 219 -13.35 -2.66 -11.53
C GLN A 219 -13.92 -2.74 -10.10
N MET A 220 -13.09 -3.11 -9.12
CA MET A 220 -13.53 -3.21 -7.72
C MET A 220 -13.80 -1.83 -7.12
N LEU A 221 -12.94 -0.85 -7.39
CA LEU A 221 -13.12 0.52 -6.92
C LEU A 221 -14.36 1.18 -7.54
N GLU A 222 -14.58 1.00 -8.86
CA GLU A 222 -15.77 1.49 -9.57
C GLU A 222 -17.07 0.90 -9.00
N LYS A 223 -17.07 -0.38 -8.63
CA LYS A 223 -18.23 -1.04 -7.97
C LYS A 223 -18.45 -0.55 -6.55
N GLU A 224 -17.38 -0.29 -5.81
CA GLU A 224 -17.48 0.13 -4.40
C GLU A 224 -18.09 1.53 -4.28
N VAL A 225 -17.72 2.44 -5.17
CA VAL A 225 -18.26 3.82 -5.19
C VAL A 225 -19.76 3.85 -5.48
N GLN A 226 -20.30 2.85 -6.20
CA GLN A 226 -21.73 2.75 -6.50
C GLN A 226 -22.58 2.24 -5.33
N LYS A 227 -21.95 1.66 -4.29
CA LYS A 227 -22.70 1.20 -3.12
C LYS A 227 -23.07 2.37 -2.22
N PRO A 228 -24.34 2.47 -1.76
CA PRO A 228 -24.68 3.41 -0.71
C PRO A 228 -23.88 3.05 0.54
N TYR A 229 -23.36 4.07 1.21
CA TYR A 229 -22.49 3.91 2.37
C TYR A 229 -23.07 2.95 3.40
N THR A 230 -22.40 1.83 3.60
CA THR A 230 -22.44 1.08 4.85
C THR A 230 -21.21 1.49 5.62
N SER A 231 -21.42 2.30 6.64
CA SER A 231 -20.43 2.75 7.63
C SER A 231 -19.74 1.55 8.29
#